data_dab6167f55a46bf9a09149f9dfd9b2f4
#
_entry.id   dab6167f55a46bf9a09149f9dfd9b2f4
#
_cell.length_a   1.000
_cell.length_b   1.000
_cell.length_c   1.000
_cell.angle_alpha   90.00
_cell.angle_beta   90.00
_cell.angle_gamma   90.00
#
_symmetry.space_group_name_H-M   'P 1'
#
loop_
_entity.id
_entity.type
_entity.pdbx_description
1 polymer ?
#
loop_
_entity_poly.entity_id
_entity_poly.type
_entity_poly.pdbx_seq_one_letter_code
_entity_poly.pdbx_strand_id
1 'polypeptide(L)'
;MIAILVQTFIYGISITNLGIAIALSFMLMAYLLEWSKIKEINQRRSLDMVILFVIMTISMSASIFSCILSIQRISSENSEGDSMILAHMVCDSVEREFFQPIIVSKTISNDYSLRQYMKLGQKTSPKSVEDKISIYLDSIKNGFGYQMVFAVCDQSGAFYTYNGISKYVDIEQDPHDIWYKDFLESDKDYNLNVDTDEANQWELSVFVNHAILDENGELLGVCGVGMEMKDLQRFLKRYEIKYNLKINLIDQDGLIQVASDAAHIKRDYLQISGLNQIGSDEFVYESGTDSSRMIKYLEDLDWYLVVEDLNPDKINVIEITAASIIIFVIGLLMMGIVFLVMSIRERKASKELVERKKISLTDDMTGLFNRRAYEEECANILKNDRISKISILMMDVNGLKTANDTYGHLAGDELIIEAAKCIQTAVGELGKAYRTGGDEYVALLSCSEEKQRDVLQTLERLVGCVKCSYPCELAISKGLVVCKEHPDLSFDEMKDLADKRMYADKEDYYRRSGKERRKI
;
A
#
# COMPACT_ATOMS: atom_id res chain seq x y z
N MET A 1 15.80 -11.52 -5.23
CA MET A 1 15.01 -10.49 -4.53
C MET A 1 15.56 -9.08 -4.79
N ILE A 2 16.79 -8.75 -4.41
CA ILE A 2 17.40 -7.42 -4.65
C ILE A 2 17.42 -7.05 -6.15
N ALA A 3 17.78 -7.99 -7.04
CA ALA A 3 17.78 -7.75 -8.49
C ALA A 3 16.36 -7.48 -9.06
N ILE A 4 15.33 -8.17 -8.56
CA ILE A 4 13.93 -7.92 -8.95
C ILE A 4 13.47 -6.57 -8.43
N LEU A 5 13.81 -6.18 -7.20
CA LEU A 5 13.50 -4.87 -6.64
C LEU A 5 14.19 -3.73 -7.42
N VAL A 6 15.45 -3.93 -7.83
CA VAL A 6 16.19 -2.94 -8.66
C VAL A 6 15.60 -2.85 -10.07
N GLN A 7 15.23 -3.97 -10.68
CA GLN A 7 14.60 -4.01 -12.00
C GLN A 7 13.20 -3.39 -11.99
N THR A 8 12.45 -3.62 -10.91
CA THR A 8 11.14 -3.04 -10.66
C THR A 8 11.22 -1.51 -10.45
N PHE A 9 12.27 -1.04 -9.80
CA PHE A 9 12.54 0.39 -9.58
C PHE A 9 12.92 1.14 -10.87
N ILE A 10 13.62 0.47 -11.81
CA ILE A 10 14.13 1.08 -13.05
C ILE A 10 13.09 1.08 -14.19
N TYR A 11 12.23 0.06 -14.28
CA TYR A 11 11.36 -0.17 -15.46
C TYR A 11 9.85 0.00 -15.21
N GLY A 12 9.45 0.45 -14.02
CA GLY A 12 8.03 0.57 -13.64
C GLY A 12 7.39 -0.79 -13.35
N ILE A 13 6.58 -0.84 -12.29
CA ILE A 13 6.03 -2.11 -11.81
C ILE A 13 4.76 -2.46 -12.57
N SER A 14 4.72 -3.65 -13.17
CA SER A 14 3.44 -4.30 -13.44
C SER A 14 2.86 -4.86 -12.12
N ILE A 15 1.53 -4.93 -12.00
CA ILE A 15 0.80 -5.53 -10.85
C ILE A 15 1.31 -6.93 -10.53
N THR A 16 1.79 -7.67 -11.55
CA THR A 16 2.41 -8.99 -11.42
C THR A 16 3.71 -8.97 -10.60
N ASN A 17 4.57 -7.97 -10.77
CA ASN A 17 5.82 -7.86 -10.01
C ASN A 17 5.58 -7.52 -8.54
N LEU A 18 4.54 -6.74 -8.22
CA LEU A 18 4.11 -6.47 -6.85
C LEU A 18 3.63 -7.76 -6.16
N GLY A 19 2.81 -8.56 -6.84
CA GLY A 19 2.37 -9.86 -6.35
C GLY A 19 3.53 -10.82 -6.08
N ILE A 20 4.52 -10.86 -6.96
CA ILE A 20 5.74 -11.67 -6.79
C ILE A 20 6.57 -11.19 -5.60
N ALA A 21 6.76 -9.89 -5.40
CA ALA A 21 7.50 -9.34 -4.26
C ALA A 21 6.83 -9.67 -2.92
N ILE A 22 5.51 -9.59 -2.84
CA ILE A 22 4.70 -9.98 -1.68
C ILE A 22 4.84 -11.50 -1.43
N ALA A 23 4.68 -12.33 -2.45
CA ALA A 23 4.80 -13.79 -2.33
C ALA A 23 6.21 -14.22 -1.89
N LEU A 24 7.27 -13.60 -2.41
CA LEU A 24 8.65 -13.86 -2.00
C LEU A 24 8.90 -13.43 -0.54
N SER A 25 8.30 -12.34 -0.08
CA SER A 25 8.37 -11.91 1.32
C SER A 25 7.71 -12.91 2.26
N PHE A 26 6.54 -13.46 1.89
CA PHE A 26 5.87 -14.53 2.64
C PHE A 26 6.66 -15.85 2.62
N MET A 27 7.26 -16.24 1.48
CA MET A 27 8.12 -17.44 1.39
C MET A 27 9.38 -17.29 2.25
N LEU A 28 10.04 -16.15 2.23
CA LEU A 28 11.20 -15.88 3.07
C LEU A 28 10.83 -15.92 4.56
N MET A 29 9.68 -15.37 4.94
CA MET A 29 9.15 -15.47 6.29
C MET A 29 8.90 -16.91 6.71
N ALA A 30 8.24 -17.72 5.89
CA ALA A 30 7.99 -19.13 6.17
C ALA A 30 9.31 -19.92 6.34
N TYR A 31 10.29 -19.66 5.46
CA TYR A 31 11.62 -20.26 5.53
C TYR A 31 12.37 -19.88 6.82
N LEU A 32 12.35 -18.62 7.22
CA LEU A 32 12.99 -18.14 8.44
C LEU A 32 12.30 -18.66 9.71
N LEU A 33 10.97 -18.82 9.68
CA LEU A 33 10.21 -19.46 10.77
C LEU A 33 10.55 -20.94 10.92
N GLU A 34 10.73 -21.66 9.82
CA GLU A 34 11.14 -23.06 9.83
C GLU A 34 12.59 -23.21 10.28
N TRP A 35 13.49 -22.33 9.84
CA TRP A 35 14.89 -22.29 10.25
C TRP A 35 15.04 -21.97 11.75
N SER A 36 14.18 -21.11 12.32
CA SER A 36 14.16 -20.82 13.76
C SER A 36 13.75 -22.01 14.63
N LYS A 37 13.02 -22.99 14.08
CA LYS A 37 12.66 -24.24 14.78
C LYS A 37 13.83 -25.21 14.94
N ILE A 38 14.84 -25.12 14.08
CA ILE A 38 15.94 -26.10 13.99
C ILE A 38 17.13 -25.73 14.90
N LYS A 39 17.23 -24.52 15.39
CA LYS A 39 18.36 -24.04 16.18
C LYS A 39 18.03 -23.92 17.68
N GLU A 40 18.53 -24.89 18.45
CA GLU A 40 18.61 -24.76 19.92
C GLU A 40 19.47 -23.56 20.30
N ILE A 41 18.90 -22.47 20.80
CA ILE A 41 19.52 -21.53 21.77
C ILE A 41 18.58 -20.34 22.02
N ASN A 42 18.11 -20.18 23.25
CA ASN A 42 17.10 -19.27 23.72
C ASN A 42 17.41 -17.76 23.60
N GLN A 43 18.64 -17.34 23.34
CA GLN A 43 19.01 -15.90 23.29
C GLN A 43 19.04 -15.32 21.86
N ARG A 44 19.19 -16.16 20.83
CA ARG A 44 19.20 -15.71 19.42
C ARG A 44 17.80 -15.56 18.82
N ARG A 45 16.80 -16.28 19.33
CA ARG A 45 15.43 -16.27 18.78
C ARG A 45 14.74 -14.92 18.82
N SER A 46 14.92 -14.13 19.88
CA SER A 46 14.30 -12.80 19.97
C SER A 46 14.93 -11.81 18.98
N LEU A 47 16.24 -11.92 18.75
CA LEU A 47 16.95 -11.07 17.77
C LEU A 47 16.52 -11.43 16.34
N ASP A 48 16.41 -12.74 16.03
CA ASP A 48 15.97 -13.21 14.72
C ASP A 48 14.54 -12.77 14.40
N MET A 49 13.63 -12.75 15.39
CA MET A 49 12.27 -12.23 15.22
C MET A 49 12.23 -10.72 14.99
N VAL A 50 13.08 -9.94 15.67
CA VAL A 50 13.18 -8.50 15.45
C VAL A 50 13.73 -8.20 14.06
N ILE A 51 14.75 -8.92 13.62
CA ILE A 51 15.33 -8.78 12.27
C ILE A 51 14.27 -9.12 11.22
N LEU A 52 13.52 -10.20 11.40
CA LEU A 52 12.43 -10.59 10.51
C LEU A 52 11.35 -9.49 10.41
N PHE A 53 10.94 -8.93 11.56
CA PHE A 53 9.97 -7.84 11.62
C PHE A 53 10.46 -6.61 10.85
N VAL A 54 11.72 -6.21 11.04
CA VAL A 54 12.34 -5.06 10.34
C VAL A 54 12.40 -5.32 8.83
N ILE A 55 12.82 -6.51 8.39
CA ILE A 55 12.87 -6.86 6.97
C ILE A 55 11.48 -6.82 6.34
N MET A 56 10.47 -7.36 7.01
CA MET A 56 9.08 -7.32 6.52
C MET A 56 8.54 -5.89 6.44
N THR A 57 8.82 -5.06 7.43
CA THR A 57 8.38 -3.65 7.44
C THR A 57 9.02 -2.87 6.28
N ILE A 58 10.32 -3.04 6.05
CA ILE A 58 11.05 -2.42 4.93
C ILE A 58 10.49 -2.91 3.59
N SER A 59 10.30 -4.22 3.43
CA SER A 59 9.74 -4.80 2.19
C SER A 59 8.33 -4.30 1.89
N MET A 60 7.49 -4.22 2.91
CA MET A 60 6.12 -3.71 2.78
C MET A 60 6.10 -2.21 2.44
N SER A 61 6.95 -1.41 3.08
CA SER A 61 7.10 0.02 2.78
C SER A 61 7.57 0.26 1.35
N ALA A 62 8.58 -0.48 0.89
CA ALA A 62 9.08 -0.40 -0.48
C ALA A 62 8.02 -0.80 -1.51
N SER A 63 7.23 -1.84 -1.23
CA SER A 63 6.14 -2.30 -2.11
C SER A 63 5.04 -1.26 -2.25
N ILE A 64 4.64 -0.60 -1.16
CA ILE A 64 3.61 0.43 -1.18
C ILE A 64 4.10 1.70 -1.87
N PHE A 65 5.32 2.15 -1.57
CA PHE A 65 5.92 3.29 -2.25
C PHE A 65 5.97 3.08 -3.76
N SER A 66 6.36 1.90 -4.20
CA SER A 66 6.38 1.51 -5.60
C SER A 66 4.98 1.44 -6.23
N CYS A 67 3.98 0.98 -5.48
CA CYS A 67 2.58 0.97 -5.91
C CYS A 67 2.07 2.41 -6.13
N ILE A 68 2.35 3.32 -5.20
CA ILE A 68 1.97 4.73 -5.31
C ILE A 68 2.57 5.37 -6.56
N LEU A 69 3.87 5.17 -6.81
CA LEU A 69 4.53 5.70 -8.00
C LEU A 69 3.92 5.14 -9.29
N SER A 70 3.58 3.84 -9.32
CA SER A 70 2.96 3.21 -10.50
C SER A 70 1.55 3.75 -10.75
N ILE A 71 0.77 3.95 -9.68
CA ILE A 71 -0.58 4.51 -9.79
C ILE A 71 -0.51 5.95 -10.29
N GLN A 72 0.41 6.77 -9.76
CA GLN A 72 0.60 8.15 -10.23
C GLN A 72 0.94 8.20 -11.71
N ARG A 73 1.83 7.32 -12.18
CA ARG A 73 2.21 7.26 -13.59
C ARG A 73 1.05 6.79 -14.48
N ILE A 74 0.35 5.71 -14.11
CA ILE A 74 -0.80 5.18 -14.86
C ILE A 74 -1.94 6.21 -14.89
N SER A 75 -2.21 6.90 -13.79
CA SER A 75 -3.22 7.96 -13.72
C SER A 75 -2.87 9.12 -14.65
N SER A 76 -1.61 9.54 -14.68
CA SER A 76 -1.17 10.62 -15.58
C SER A 76 -1.27 10.22 -17.06
N GLU A 77 -0.82 9.01 -17.44
CA GLU A 77 -0.88 8.52 -18.81
C GLU A 77 -2.34 8.28 -19.28
N ASN A 78 -3.21 7.80 -18.40
CA ASN A 78 -4.63 7.61 -18.71
C ASN A 78 -5.38 8.95 -18.81
N SER A 79 -5.07 9.92 -17.95
CA SER A 79 -5.68 11.25 -17.98
C SER A 79 -5.43 11.96 -19.30
N GLU A 80 -4.20 11.93 -19.83
CA GLU A 80 -3.88 12.50 -21.15
C GLU A 80 -4.68 11.80 -22.26
N GLY A 81 -4.74 10.46 -22.24
CA GLY A 81 -5.49 9.68 -23.21
C GLY A 81 -7.00 9.95 -23.16
N ASP A 82 -7.58 10.02 -21.97
CA ASP A 82 -9.00 10.28 -21.77
C ASP A 82 -9.37 11.71 -22.19
N SER A 83 -8.58 12.72 -21.82
CA SER A 83 -8.75 14.10 -22.23
C SER A 83 -8.63 14.27 -23.75
N MET A 84 -7.70 13.53 -24.38
CA MET A 84 -7.52 13.53 -25.84
C MET A 84 -8.75 12.93 -26.56
N ILE A 85 -9.31 11.82 -26.06
CA ILE A 85 -10.54 11.22 -26.59
C ILE A 85 -11.72 12.20 -26.50
N LEU A 86 -11.85 12.90 -25.37
CA LEU A 86 -12.88 13.91 -25.20
C LEU A 86 -12.69 15.09 -26.16
N ALA A 87 -11.46 15.55 -26.37
CA ALA A 87 -11.15 16.61 -27.33
C ALA A 87 -11.50 16.23 -28.75
N HIS A 88 -11.18 14.98 -29.18
CA HIS A 88 -11.59 14.47 -30.50
C HIS A 88 -13.11 14.42 -30.66
N MET A 89 -13.83 13.93 -29.63
CA MET A 89 -15.29 13.88 -29.66
C MET A 89 -15.92 15.29 -29.76
N VAL A 90 -15.36 16.27 -29.05
CA VAL A 90 -15.80 17.67 -29.13
C VAL A 90 -15.50 18.23 -30.52
N CYS A 91 -14.29 17.98 -31.06
CA CYS A 91 -13.88 18.40 -32.40
C CYS A 91 -14.84 17.91 -33.47
N ASP A 92 -15.09 16.59 -33.53
CA ASP A 92 -16.03 15.99 -34.48
C ASP A 92 -17.45 16.57 -34.38
N SER A 93 -17.84 16.97 -33.17
CA SER A 93 -19.15 17.52 -32.94
C SER A 93 -19.23 18.98 -33.35
N VAL A 94 -18.17 19.77 -33.14
CA VAL A 94 -18.04 21.15 -33.61
C VAL A 94 -18.00 21.19 -35.14
N GLU A 95 -17.15 20.38 -35.79
CA GLU A 95 -17.07 20.30 -37.25
C GLU A 95 -18.42 19.94 -37.86
N ARG A 96 -19.17 19.00 -37.29
CA ARG A 96 -20.52 18.65 -37.76
C ARG A 96 -21.53 19.80 -37.62
N GLU A 97 -21.43 20.63 -36.56
CA GLU A 97 -22.32 21.75 -36.35
C GLU A 97 -22.14 22.84 -37.44
N PHE A 98 -20.90 23.07 -37.87
CA PHE A 98 -20.55 24.03 -38.91
C PHE A 98 -20.66 23.48 -40.34
N PHE A 99 -20.60 22.14 -40.51
CA PHE A 99 -20.63 21.52 -41.84
C PHE A 99 -21.85 21.90 -42.67
N GLN A 100 -23.05 21.84 -42.09
CA GLN A 100 -24.30 22.17 -42.81
C GLN A 100 -24.34 23.65 -43.24
N PRO A 101 -24.07 24.67 -42.40
CA PRO A 101 -24.00 26.07 -42.82
C PRO A 101 -23.00 26.32 -43.94
N ILE A 102 -21.82 25.73 -43.88
CA ILE A 102 -20.78 25.85 -44.92
C ILE A 102 -21.30 25.29 -46.26
N ILE A 103 -21.89 24.11 -46.26
CA ILE A 103 -22.41 23.48 -47.48
C ILE A 103 -23.60 24.26 -48.04
N VAL A 104 -24.50 24.77 -47.18
CA VAL A 104 -25.67 25.55 -47.61
C VAL A 104 -25.23 26.87 -48.22
N SER A 105 -24.35 27.65 -47.57
CA SER A 105 -23.85 28.91 -48.11
C SER A 105 -23.09 28.71 -49.43
N LYS A 106 -22.28 27.62 -49.53
CA LYS A 106 -21.64 27.20 -50.79
C LYS A 106 -22.65 26.84 -51.86
N THR A 107 -23.75 26.17 -51.52
CA THR A 107 -24.81 25.82 -52.46
C THR A 107 -25.52 27.07 -52.98
N ILE A 108 -25.81 28.04 -52.08
CA ILE A 108 -26.38 29.33 -52.42
C ILE A 108 -25.48 30.08 -53.41
N SER A 109 -24.17 30.17 -53.11
CA SER A 109 -23.22 30.91 -53.96
C SER A 109 -23.09 30.34 -55.38
N ASN A 110 -23.34 29.03 -55.51
CA ASN A 110 -23.27 28.33 -56.80
C ASN A 110 -24.64 28.23 -57.53
N ASP A 111 -25.73 28.72 -56.92
CA ASP A 111 -27.05 28.65 -57.54
C ASP A 111 -27.14 29.49 -58.81
N TYR A 112 -27.52 28.84 -59.91
CA TYR A 112 -27.60 29.49 -61.21
C TYR A 112 -28.58 30.65 -61.21
N SER A 113 -29.75 30.51 -60.59
CA SER A 113 -30.79 31.55 -60.57
C SER A 113 -30.34 32.77 -59.79
N LEU A 114 -29.71 32.54 -58.61
CA LEU A 114 -29.17 33.64 -57.82
C LEU A 114 -28.08 34.41 -58.57
N ARG A 115 -27.16 33.72 -59.24
CA ARG A 115 -26.10 34.33 -60.07
C ARG A 115 -26.70 35.21 -61.19
N GLN A 116 -27.76 34.74 -61.87
CA GLN A 116 -28.42 35.51 -62.89
C GLN A 116 -29.11 36.76 -62.28
N TYR A 117 -29.75 36.62 -61.14
CA TYR A 117 -30.38 37.76 -60.45
C TYR A 117 -29.33 38.76 -59.97
N MET A 118 -28.18 38.33 -59.46
CA MET A 118 -27.08 39.20 -59.10
C MET A 118 -26.52 39.98 -60.30
N LYS A 119 -26.33 39.33 -61.45
CA LYS A 119 -25.92 39.99 -62.68
C LYS A 119 -26.92 41.13 -63.12
N LEU A 120 -28.20 40.87 -62.95
CA LEU A 120 -29.24 41.87 -63.26
C LEU A 120 -29.29 42.97 -62.21
N GLY A 121 -28.97 42.72 -60.98
CA GLY A 121 -28.95 43.65 -59.86
C GLY A 121 -27.74 44.58 -59.82
N GLN A 122 -26.72 44.37 -60.64
CA GLN A 122 -25.44 45.09 -60.61
C GLN A 122 -25.60 46.61 -60.88
N LYS A 123 -26.47 47.00 -61.83
CA LYS A 123 -26.62 48.39 -62.24
C LYS A 123 -27.85 49.10 -61.65
N THR A 124 -28.89 48.37 -61.42
CA THR A 124 -30.14 48.85 -60.78
C THR A 124 -30.85 47.61 -60.24
N SER A 125 -31.40 47.67 -59.03
CA SER A 125 -32.18 46.54 -58.47
C SER A 125 -33.69 46.77 -58.83
N PRO A 126 -34.15 46.24 -60.01
CA PRO A 126 -35.54 46.26 -60.28
C PRO A 126 -36.33 45.50 -59.20
N LYS A 127 -37.50 46.01 -58.82
CA LYS A 127 -38.34 45.42 -57.78
C LYS A 127 -38.60 43.90 -58.06
N SER A 128 -38.73 43.54 -59.33
CA SER A 128 -38.92 42.16 -59.75
C SER A 128 -37.71 41.24 -59.50
N VAL A 129 -36.50 41.78 -59.45
CA VAL A 129 -35.26 41.07 -59.10
C VAL A 129 -35.16 40.96 -57.58
N GLU A 130 -35.42 42.01 -56.87
CA GLU A 130 -35.48 42.02 -55.39
C GLU A 130 -36.48 40.97 -54.88
N ASP A 131 -37.70 40.93 -55.39
CA ASP A 131 -38.73 39.97 -55.01
C ASP A 131 -38.28 38.51 -55.24
N LYS A 132 -37.63 38.24 -56.39
CA LYS A 132 -37.12 36.87 -56.71
C LYS A 132 -36.01 36.46 -55.78
N ILE A 133 -35.05 37.34 -55.47
CA ILE A 133 -33.98 37.07 -54.54
C ILE A 133 -34.55 36.80 -53.14
N SER A 134 -35.48 37.65 -52.68
CA SER A 134 -36.10 37.51 -51.37
C SER A 134 -36.89 36.21 -51.22
N ILE A 135 -37.68 35.81 -52.24
CA ILE A 135 -38.40 34.53 -52.24
C ILE A 135 -37.41 33.34 -52.19
N TYR A 136 -36.30 33.44 -52.93
CA TYR A 136 -35.27 32.42 -52.92
C TYR A 136 -34.63 32.32 -51.52
N LEU A 137 -34.20 33.42 -50.93
CA LEU A 137 -33.59 33.45 -49.59
C LEU A 137 -34.58 32.99 -48.50
N ASP A 138 -35.87 33.34 -48.60
CA ASP A 138 -36.91 32.85 -47.70
C ASP A 138 -37.11 31.33 -47.79
N SER A 139 -37.06 30.78 -49.02
CA SER A 139 -37.11 29.34 -49.21
C SER A 139 -35.95 28.58 -48.54
N ILE A 140 -34.75 29.12 -48.63
CA ILE A 140 -33.57 28.54 -47.95
C ILE A 140 -33.71 28.70 -46.44
N LYS A 141 -34.06 29.88 -45.96
CA LYS A 141 -34.28 30.16 -44.54
C LYS A 141 -35.26 29.17 -43.90
N ASN A 142 -36.42 29.01 -44.50
CA ASN A 142 -37.47 28.13 -43.98
C ASN A 142 -37.14 26.66 -44.18
N GLY A 143 -36.46 26.30 -45.28
CA GLY A 143 -36.08 24.92 -45.60
C GLY A 143 -35.03 24.36 -44.68
N PHE A 144 -34.08 25.15 -44.21
CA PHE A 144 -32.97 24.74 -43.35
C PHE A 144 -33.07 25.26 -41.92
N GLY A 145 -34.01 26.19 -41.63
CA GLY A 145 -34.23 26.71 -40.29
C GLY A 145 -33.24 27.79 -39.83
N TYR A 146 -32.56 28.46 -40.78
CA TYR A 146 -31.66 29.56 -40.43
C TYR A 146 -32.42 30.80 -40.03
N GLN A 147 -31.87 31.56 -39.10
CA GLN A 147 -32.46 32.86 -38.72
C GLN A 147 -32.20 33.93 -39.79
N MET A 148 -31.00 33.92 -40.35
CA MET A 148 -30.56 34.83 -41.38
C MET A 148 -30.04 34.08 -42.60
N VAL A 149 -30.52 34.48 -43.78
CA VAL A 149 -29.96 34.11 -45.08
C VAL A 149 -29.93 35.41 -45.89
N PHE A 150 -28.79 35.74 -46.46
CA PHE A 150 -28.59 37.00 -47.15
C PHE A 150 -27.75 36.82 -48.43
N ALA A 151 -27.82 37.86 -49.24
CA ALA A 151 -26.94 38.04 -50.38
C ALA A 151 -26.65 39.53 -50.60
N VAL A 152 -25.39 39.88 -50.84
CA VAL A 152 -24.96 41.24 -51.15
C VAL A 152 -24.52 41.29 -52.59
N CYS A 153 -25.01 42.24 -53.34
CA CYS A 153 -24.58 42.51 -54.71
C CYS A 153 -23.39 43.46 -54.70
N ASP A 154 -22.26 43.08 -55.29
CA ASP A 154 -20.99 43.80 -55.17
C ASP A 154 -21.08 45.24 -55.75
N GLN A 155 -21.55 45.41 -57.02
CA GLN A 155 -21.54 46.72 -57.66
C GLN A 155 -22.60 47.66 -57.12
N SER A 156 -23.78 47.17 -56.71
CA SER A 156 -24.85 48.03 -56.19
C SER A 156 -24.82 48.26 -54.70
N GLY A 157 -24.02 47.41 -53.96
CA GLY A 157 -24.00 47.39 -52.49
C GLY A 157 -25.31 46.90 -51.88
N ALA A 158 -26.29 46.43 -52.65
CA ALA A 158 -27.60 46.04 -52.15
C ALA A 158 -27.54 44.79 -51.30
N PHE A 159 -27.94 44.87 -50.04
CA PHE A 159 -27.99 43.75 -49.07
C PHE A 159 -29.41 43.18 -49.06
N TYR A 160 -29.55 42.02 -49.69
CA TYR A 160 -30.81 41.28 -49.80
C TYR A 160 -31.01 40.33 -48.64
N THR A 161 -32.24 40.36 -48.12
CA THR A 161 -32.73 39.39 -47.13
C THR A 161 -34.06 38.79 -47.62
N TYR A 162 -34.64 37.90 -46.84
CA TYR A 162 -35.98 37.35 -47.10
C TYR A 162 -37.08 38.44 -47.11
N ASN A 163 -36.83 39.65 -46.54
CA ASN A 163 -37.78 40.79 -46.51
C ASN A 163 -37.52 41.84 -47.59
N GLY A 164 -36.61 41.56 -48.53
CA GLY A 164 -36.18 42.53 -49.54
C GLY A 164 -34.81 43.11 -49.25
N ILE A 165 -34.49 44.25 -49.83
CA ILE A 165 -33.27 44.99 -49.55
C ILE A 165 -33.39 45.61 -48.17
N SER A 166 -32.53 45.21 -47.24
CA SER A 166 -32.51 45.77 -45.89
C SER A 166 -31.67 47.04 -45.79
N LYS A 167 -30.53 47.08 -46.51
CA LYS A 167 -29.64 48.24 -46.58
C LYS A 167 -28.76 48.22 -47.83
N TYR A 168 -27.95 49.20 -48.01
CA TYR A 168 -26.84 49.22 -48.95
C TYR A 168 -25.56 49.24 -48.18
N VAL A 169 -24.65 48.30 -48.47
CA VAL A 169 -23.34 48.20 -47.84
C VAL A 169 -22.53 49.45 -48.12
N ASP A 170 -22.01 50.06 -47.04
CA ASP A 170 -21.14 51.22 -47.07
C ASP A 170 -19.92 51.02 -46.20
N ILE A 171 -18.85 50.51 -46.83
CA ILE A 171 -17.60 50.15 -46.17
C ILE A 171 -16.90 51.36 -45.53
N GLU A 172 -17.16 52.59 -46.04
CA GLU A 172 -16.48 53.83 -45.59
C GLU A 172 -17.16 54.43 -44.37
N GLN A 173 -18.48 54.34 -44.27
CA GLN A 173 -19.26 55.04 -43.26
C GLN A 173 -19.94 54.17 -42.21
N ASP A 174 -20.17 52.90 -42.51
CA ASP A 174 -20.77 51.95 -41.54
C ASP A 174 -19.75 50.95 -40.98
N PRO A 175 -19.40 51.06 -39.69
CA PRO A 175 -18.53 50.09 -39.04
C PRO A 175 -19.05 48.65 -39.07
N HIS A 176 -20.38 48.46 -39.21
CA HIS A 176 -21.00 47.14 -39.30
C HIS A 176 -20.81 46.47 -40.67
N ASP A 177 -20.30 47.21 -41.67
CA ASP A 177 -20.04 46.69 -43.00
C ASP A 177 -18.56 46.32 -43.22
N ILE A 178 -17.71 46.48 -42.23
CA ILE A 178 -16.28 46.12 -42.27
C ILE A 178 -16.07 44.65 -42.63
N TRP A 179 -16.97 43.75 -42.19
CA TRP A 179 -16.90 42.31 -42.51
C TRP A 179 -16.87 42.03 -44.03
N TYR A 180 -17.53 42.86 -44.81
CA TYR A 180 -17.58 42.70 -46.27
C TYR A 180 -16.22 43.05 -46.88
N LYS A 181 -15.58 44.12 -46.40
CA LYS A 181 -14.21 44.48 -46.78
C LYS A 181 -13.22 43.39 -46.37
N ASP A 182 -13.28 42.93 -45.11
CA ASP A 182 -12.41 41.88 -44.60
C ASP A 182 -12.56 40.57 -45.39
N PHE A 183 -13.81 40.27 -45.82
CA PHE A 183 -14.06 39.13 -46.70
C PHE A 183 -13.36 39.31 -48.06
N LEU A 184 -13.49 40.45 -48.71
CA LEU A 184 -12.87 40.71 -50.00
C LEU A 184 -11.33 40.70 -49.93
N GLU A 185 -10.76 41.22 -48.84
CA GLU A 185 -9.31 41.26 -48.61
C GLU A 185 -8.73 39.87 -48.22
N SER A 186 -9.55 38.94 -47.77
CA SER A 186 -9.10 37.59 -47.35
C SER A 186 -8.67 36.67 -48.49
N ASP A 187 -9.03 36.99 -49.75
CA ASP A 187 -8.79 36.20 -50.96
C ASP A 187 -9.23 34.72 -50.82
N LYS A 188 -10.27 34.47 -49.99
CA LYS A 188 -10.84 33.17 -49.72
C LYS A 188 -12.18 32.99 -50.40
N ASP A 189 -12.48 31.73 -50.82
CA ASP A 189 -13.79 31.39 -51.36
C ASP A 189 -14.91 31.60 -50.34
N TYR A 190 -14.61 31.41 -49.06
CA TYR A 190 -15.52 31.63 -47.93
C TYR A 190 -14.75 31.98 -46.63
N ASN A 191 -15.45 32.61 -45.70
CA ASN A 191 -14.97 32.81 -44.33
C ASN A 191 -16.11 32.69 -43.31
N LEU A 192 -15.72 32.58 -42.05
CA LEU A 192 -16.63 32.70 -40.92
C LEU A 192 -16.41 34.05 -40.24
N ASN A 193 -17.50 34.70 -39.88
CA ASN A 193 -17.48 35.99 -39.16
C ASN A 193 -18.46 35.95 -38.00
N VAL A 194 -18.03 36.42 -36.84
CA VAL A 194 -18.92 36.63 -35.67
C VAL A 194 -19.31 38.10 -35.61
N ASP A 195 -20.56 38.36 -35.77
CA ASP A 195 -21.09 39.71 -35.75
C ASP A 195 -22.53 39.77 -35.21
N THR A 196 -23.03 40.98 -35.01
CA THR A 196 -24.40 41.20 -34.61
C THR A 196 -25.33 41.19 -35.83
N ASP A 197 -26.42 40.42 -35.73
CA ASP A 197 -27.44 40.37 -36.78
C ASP A 197 -28.37 41.57 -36.67
N GLU A 198 -28.17 42.56 -37.55
CA GLU A 198 -29.00 43.77 -37.61
C GLU A 198 -30.47 43.46 -37.90
N ALA A 199 -30.76 42.43 -38.64
CA ALA A 199 -32.12 42.02 -38.99
C ALA A 199 -32.80 41.25 -37.83
N ASN A 200 -32.03 40.74 -36.87
CA ASN A 200 -32.52 39.96 -35.73
C ASN A 200 -32.17 40.64 -34.38
N GLN A 201 -32.63 41.88 -34.20
CA GLN A 201 -32.52 42.61 -32.92
C GLN A 201 -31.09 42.76 -32.38
N TRP A 202 -30.08 42.78 -33.24
CA TRP A 202 -28.67 42.87 -32.89
C TRP A 202 -28.15 41.66 -32.06
N GLU A 203 -28.78 40.49 -32.24
CA GLU A 203 -28.30 39.29 -31.60
C GLU A 203 -26.99 38.81 -32.23
N LEU A 204 -26.06 38.37 -31.41
CA LEU A 204 -24.78 37.85 -31.86
C LEU A 204 -24.98 36.55 -32.65
N SER A 205 -24.39 36.49 -33.83
CA SER A 205 -24.50 35.37 -34.77
C SER A 205 -23.16 35.04 -35.39
N VAL A 206 -22.99 33.77 -35.80
CA VAL A 206 -21.88 33.36 -36.64
C VAL A 206 -22.38 33.29 -38.08
N PHE A 207 -21.77 34.07 -38.94
CA PHE A 207 -22.06 34.09 -40.36
C PHE A 207 -21.07 33.28 -41.14
N VAL A 208 -21.54 32.44 -42.07
CA VAL A 208 -20.74 31.74 -43.05
C VAL A 208 -20.96 32.39 -44.39
N ASN A 209 -19.96 33.11 -44.87
CA ASN A 209 -19.99 33.93 -46.07
C ASN A 209 -19.28 33.21 -47.23
N HIS A 210 -19.91 33.19 -48.44
CA HIS A 210 -19.30 32.65 -49.65
C HIS A 210 -19.34 33.65 -50.79
N ALA A 211 -18.28 33.70 -51.57
CA ALA A 211 -18.23 34.53 -52.79
C ALA A 211 -19.19 33.97 -53.86
N ILE A 212 -19.97 34.84 -54.45
CA ILE A 212 -20.77 34.55 -55.65
C ILE A 212 -19.96 34.96 -56.87
N LEU A 213 -19.47 34.02 -57.64
CA LEU A 213 -18.64 34.28 -58.80
C LEU A 213 -19.44 34.02 -60.10
N ASP A 214 -19.11 34.74 -61.17
CA ASP A 214 -19.64 34.48 -62.47
C ASP A 214 -18.88 33.31 -63.17
N GLU A 215 -19.23 33.04 -64.46
CA GLU A 215 -18.61 31.98 -65.25
C GLU A 215 -17.14 32.26 -65.60
N ASN A 216 -16.68 33.50 -65.46
CA ASN A 216 -15.31 33.93 -65.70
C ASN A 216 -14.49 34.00 -64.37
N GLY A 217 -15.14 33.78 -63.22
CA GLY A 217 -14.52 33.91 -61.90
C GLY A 217 -14.55 35.36 -61.34
N GLU A 218 -15.34 36.29 -62.00
CA GLU A 218 -15.50 37.64 -61.49
C GLU A 218 -16.53 37.66 -60.37
N LEU A 219 -16.28 38.51 -59.35
CA LEU A 219 -17.14 38.64 -58.17
C LEU A 219 -18.48 39.31 -58.55
N LEU A 220 -19.57 38.63 -58.27
CA LEU A 220 -20.93 39.19 -58.35
C LEU A 220 -21.43 39.68 -56.98
N GLY A 221 -20.88 39.17 -55.92
CA GLY A 221 -21.27 39.51 -54.56
C GLY A 221 -20.93 38.45 -53.56
N VAL A 222 -21.52 38.54 -52.39
CA VAL A 222 -21.31 37.60 -51.27
C VAL A 222 -22.68 37.14 -50.76
N CYS A 223 -22.83 35.87 -50.49
CA CYS A 223 -23.99 35.33 -49.79
C CYS A 223 -23.61 34.60 -48.54
N GLY A 224 -24.54 34.45 -47.64
CA GLY A 224 -24.26 33.76 -46.40
C GLY A 224 -25.48 33.30 -45.63
N VAL A 225 -25.20 32.46 -44.63
CA VAL A 225 -26.19 32.03 -43.64
C VAL A 225 -25.71 32.40 -42.25
N GLY A 226 -26.62 32.83 -41.38
CA GLY A 226 -26.36 33.17 -39.99
C GLY A 226 -26.86 32.07 -39.03
N MET A 227 -25.99 31.65 -38.13
CA MET A 227 -26.28 30.74 -37.02
C MET A 227 -26.40 31.57 -35.73
N GLU A 228 -27.46 31.34 -34.94
CA GLU A 228 -27.57 32.01 -33.65
C GLU A 228 -26.45 31.59 -32.68
N MET A 229 -25.75 32.53 -32.12
CA MET A 229 -24.74 32.29 -31.10
C MET A 229 -25.31 31.52 -29.89
N LYS A 230 -26.57 31.81 -29.52
CA LYS A 230 -27.25 31.12 -28.42
C LYS A 230 -27.37 29.60 -28.62
N ASP A 231 -27.50 29.13 -29.86
CA ASP A 231 -27.58 27.71 -30.17
C ASP A 231 -26.22 27.03 -30.03
N LEU A 232 -25.17 27.69 -30.53
CA LEU A 232 -23.78 27.24 -30.33
C LEU A 232 -23.39 27.25 -28.85
N GLN A 233 -23.78 28.29 -28.12
CA GLN A 233 -23.56 28.38 -26.68
C GLN A 233 -24.23 27.24 -25.92
N ARG A 234 -25.49 26.89 -26.24
CA ARG A 234 -26.22 25.78 -25.65
C ARG A 234 -25.57 24.44 -26.00
N PHE A 235 -25.09 24.32 -27.25
CA PHE A 235 -24.36 23.16 -27.71
C PHE A 235 -23.05 22.94 -26.88
N LEU A 236 -22.18 23.96 -26.81
CA LEU A 236 -20.94 23.89 -26.03
C LEU A 236 -21.22 23.64 -24.56
N LYS A 237 -22.18 24.32 -23.97
CA LYS A 237 -22.53 24.20 -22.54
C LYS A 237 -22.94 22.77 -22.14
N ARG A 238 -23.60 22.04 -23.04
CA ARG A 238 -23.93 20.60 -22.78
C ARG A 238 -22.68 19.74 -22.62
N TYR A 239 -21.65 19.94 -23.45
CA TYR A 239 -20.39 19.23 -23.35
C TYR A 239 -19.61 19.65 -22.10
N GLU A 240 -19.53 20.95 -21.85
CA GLU A 240 -18.84 21.47 -20.66
C GLU A 240 -19.39 20.92 -19.37
N ILE A 241 -20.72 20.92 -19.19
CA ILE A 241 -21.36 20.40 -17.98
C ILE A 241 -21.19 18.88 -17.88
N LYS A 242 -21.37 18.18 -19.01
CA LYS A 242 -21.34 16.70 -18.99
C LYS A 242 -19.97 16.15 -18.68
N TYR A 243 -18.92 16.77 -19.17
CA TYR A 243 -17.56 16.25 -19.10
C TYR A 243 -16.62 17.14 -18.28
N ASN A 244 -17.13 18.19 -17.63
CA ASN A 244 -16.38 19.17 -16.86
C ASN A 244 -15.23 19.82 -17.66
N LEU A 245 -15.55 20.24 -18.87
CA LEU A 245 -14.64 20.90 -19.80
C LEU A 245 -14.94 22.40 -19.88
N LYS A 246 -13.99 23.14 -20.44
CA LYS A 246 -14.23 24.49 -21.00
C LYS A 246 -13.84 24.46 -22.47
N ILE A 247 -14.70 24.96 -23.34
CA ILE A 247 -14.55 24.88 -24.78
C ILE A 247 -14.61 26.27 -25.38
N ASN A 248 -13.59 26.64 -26.15
CA ASN A 248 -13.52 27.89 -26.86
C ASN A 248 -13.10 27.64 -28.32
N LEU A 249 -13.69 28.43 -29.25
CA LEU A 249 -13.17 28.60 -30.59
C LEU A 249 -12.52 29.96 -30.65
N ILE A 250 -11.28 30.03 -31.09
CA ILE A 250 -10.49 31.28 -31.15
C ILE A 250 -9.95 31.50 -32.56
N ASP A 251 -9.72 32.74 -32.93
CA ASP A 251 -9.04 33.06 -34.16
C ASP A 251 -7.50 32.93 -34.07
N GLN A 252 -6.80 33.31 -35.12
CA GLN A 252 -5.34 33.22 -35.21
C GLN A 252 -4.59 34.13 -34.23
N ASP A 253 -5.25 35.16 -33.71
CA ASP A 253 -4.73 36.09 -32.71
C ASP A 253 -5.05 35.64 -31.27
N GLY A 254 -5.84 34.58 -31.12
CA GLY A 254 -6.30 34.03 -29.83
C GLY A 254 -7.58 34.69 -29.29
N LEU A 255 -8.24 35.59 -30.07
CA LEU A 255 -9.50 36.20 -29.69
C LEU A 255 -10.63 35.16 -29.72
N ILE A 256 -11.41 35.10 -28.65
CA ILE A 256 -12.51 34.14 -28.54
C ILE A 256 -13.63 34.53 -29.50
N GLN A 257 -13.91 33.65 -30.46
CA GLN A 257 -14.96 33.77 -31.45
C GLN A 257 -16.26 33.09 -30.97
N VAL A 258 -16.17 31.92 -30.36
CA VAL A 258 -17.32 31.18 -29.80
C VAL A 258 -16.96 30.63 -28.45
N ALA A 259 -17.81 30.84 -27.45
CA ALA A 259 -17.71 30.27 -26.10
C ALA A 259 -19.11 30.04 -25.53
N SER A 260 -19.23 29.21 -24.51
CA SER A 260 -20.51 28.99 -23.82
C SER A 260 -21.01 30.20 -23.04
N ASP A 261 -20.11 31.11 -22.66
CA ASP A 261 -20.42 32.38 -22.01
C ASP A 261 -20.19 33.55 -22.98
N ALA A 262 -21.27 34.32 -23.27
CA ALA A 262 -21.23 35.46 -24.15
C ALA A 262 -20.30 36.59 -23.68
N ALA A 263 -20.01 36.67 -22.38
CA ALA A 263 -19.18 37.73 -21.82
C ALA A 263 -17.75 37.75 -22.38
N HIS A 264 -17.24 36.57 -22.81
CA HIS A 264 -15.89 36.40 -23.33
C HIS A 264 -15.75 36.59 -24.84
N ILE A 265 -16.87 36.46 -25.60
CA ILE A 265 -16.86 36.47 -27.05
C ILE A 265 -16.49 37.86 -27.59
N LYS A 266 -15.53 37.92 -28.54
CA LYS A 266 -15.00 39.15 -29.15
C LYS A 266 -14.41 40.17 -28.15
N ARG A 267 -14.04 39.67 -26.94
CA ARG A 267 -13.49 40.53 -25.86
C ARG A 267 -12.20 39.98 -25.28
N ASP A 268 -12.17 38.65 -25.02
CA ASP A 268 -11.08 38.03 -24.30
C ASP A 268 -10.18 37.24 -25.26
N TYR A 269 -8.89 37.25 -24.94
CA TYR A 269 -7.87 36.54 -25.68
C TYR A 269 -7.32 35.39 -24.86
N LEU A 270 -7.21 34.21 -25.45
CA LEU A 270 -6.48 33.10 -24.86
C LEU A 270 -5.00 33.18 -25.26
N GLN A 271 -4.15 33.30 -24.25
CA GLN A 271 -2.71 33.31 -24.44
C GLN A 271 -2.20 31.87 -24.65
N ILE A 272 -1.83 31.54 -25.87
CA ILE A 272 -1.28 30.21 -26.26
C ILE A 272 0.04 30.45 -26.97
N SER A 273 1.09 29.82 -26.42
CA SER A 273 2.43 29.95 -26.99
C SER A 273 2.56 29.16 -28.29
N GLY A 274 2.97 29.81 -29.36
CA GLY A 274 3.17 29.12 -30.65
C GLY A 274 1.89 28.71 -31.36
N LEU A 275 0.76 29.42 -31.13
CA LEU A 275 -0.56 29.13 -31.72
C LEU A 275 -0.46 28.90 -33.24
N ASN A 276 0.27 29.76 -33.97
CA ASN A 276 0.45 29.69 -35.41
C ASN A 276 1.28 28.50 -35.91
N GLN A 277 1.84 27.69 -35.00
CA GLN A 277 2.57 26.47 -35.35
C GLN A 277 1.72 25.20 -35.17
N ILE A 278 0.51 25.35 -34.61
CA ILE A 278 -0.42 24.24 -34.39
C ILE A 278 -1.15 23.96 -35.71
N GLY A 279 -1.06 22.73 -36.18
CA GLY A 279 -1.68 22.28 -37.42
C GLY A 279 -3.07 21.66 -37.24
N SER A 280 -3.63 21.20 -38.37
CA SER A 280 -4.94 20.54 -38.44
C SER A 280 -4.89 19.02 -38.23
N ASP A 281 -3.68 18.40 -38.26
CA ASP A 281 -3.54 16.94 -38.22
C ASP A 281 -3.81 16.36 -36.83
N GLU A 282 -3.21 16.92 -35.79
CA GLU A 282 -3.27 16.40 -34.43
C GLU A 282 -3.49 17.50 -33.38
N PHE A 283 -4.04 17.10 -32.24
CA PHE A 283 -4.13 17.95 -31.08
C PHE A 283 -2.76 18.19 -30.43
N VAL A 284 -2.46 19.41 -30.06
CA VAL A 284 -1.35 19.74 -29.16
C VAL A 284 -1.87 19.70 -27.73
N TYR A 285 -1.20 18.90 -26.88
CA TYR A 285 -1.53 18.77 -25.47
C TYR A 285 -0.62 19.65 -24.60
N GLU A 286 -1.22 20.52 -23.80
CA GLU A 286 -0.54 21.35 -22.80
C GLU A 286 -0.99 20.97 -21.39
N SER A 287 -0.06 20.43 -20.58
CA SER A 287 -0.34 20.12 -19.18
C SER A 287 -0.13 21.33 -18.29
N GLY A 288 -1.18 21.79 -17.63
CA GLY A 288 -1.13 22.82 -16.60
C GLY A 288 -1.13 22.26 -15.18
N THR A 289 -1.05 23.14 -14.17
CA THR A 289 -1.10 22.73 -12.75
C THR A 289 -2.49 22.30 -12.29
N ASP A 290 -3.54 22.89 -12.85
CA ASP A 290 -4.94 22.71 -12.43
C ASP A 290 -5.87 22.29 -13.55
N SER A 291 -5.45 22.40 -14.80
CA SER A 291 -6.18 21.98 -15.99
C SER A 291 -5.21 21.52 -17.07
N SER A 292 -5.69 20.73 -18.02
CA SER A 292 -4.96 20.40 -19.24
C SER A 292 -5.70 20.98 -20.46
N ARG A 293 -4.97 21.40 -21.48
CA ARG A 293 -5.49 21.98 -22.70
C ARG A 293 -5.16 21.14 -23.90
N MET A 294 -6.11 20.92 -24.77
CA MET A 294 -5.96 20.29 -26.07
C MET A 294 -6.35 21.32 -27.13
N ILE A 295 -5.45 21.58 -28.05
CA ILE A 295 -5.58 22.66 -29.05
C ILE A 295 -5.40 22.06 -30.43
N LYS A 296 -6.31 22.36 -31.35
CA LYS A 296 -6.25 21.93 -32.74
C LYS A 296 -6.72 23.05 -33.66
N TYR A 297 -6.04 23.22 -34.80
CA TYR A 297 -6.51 24.10 -35.86
C TYR A 297 -7.60 23.40 -36.67
N LEU A 298 -8.72 24.06 -36.86
CA LEU A 298 -9.86 23.63 -37.70
C LEU A 298 -9.78 24.35 -39.03
N GLU A 299 -9.27 23.69 -40.04
CA GLU A 299 -8.99 24.27 -41.36
C GLU A 299 -10.25 24.85 -42.02
N ASP A 300 -11.37 24.10 -41.93
CA ASP A 300 -12.66 24.54 -42.49
C ASP A 300 -13.25 25.81 -41.82
N LEU A 301 -12.86 26.07 -40.58
CA LEU A 301 -13.35 27.24 -39.83
C LEU A 301 -12.36 28.41 -39.83
N ASP A 302 -11.09 28.12 -40.14
CA ASP A 302 -9.95 29.03 -39.95
C ASP A 302 -9.79 29.48 -38.48
N TRP A 303 -10.19 28.62 -37.55
CA TRP A 303 -10.14 28.85 -36.09
C TRP A 303 -9.44 27.70 -35.39
N TYR A 304 -9.02 27.96 -34.15
CA TYR A 304 -8.52 26.92 -33.25
C TYR A 304 -9.60 26.50 -32.29
N LEU A 305 -9.75 25.19 -32.12
CA LEU A 305 -10.54 24.62 -31.05
C LEU A 305 -9.62 24.44 -29.83
N VAL A 306 -10.01 25.03 -28.71
CA VAL A 306 -9.34 24.87 -27.41
C VAL A 306 -10.30 24.15 -26.46
N VAL A 307 -9.94 22.93 -26.07
CA VAL A 307 -10.66 22.14 -25.07
C VAL A 307 -9.82 22.10 -23.81
N GLU A 308 -10.31 22.66 -22.73
CA GLU A 308 -9.64 22.66 -21.44
C GLU A 308 -10.37 21.68 -20.51
N ASP A 309 -9.63 20.66 -20.03
CA ASP A 309 -10.10 19.73 -19.03
C ASP A 309 -9.80 20.28 -17.62
N LEU A 310 -10.88 20.55 -16.87
CA LEU A 310 -10.82 21.20 -15.56
C LEU A 310 -10.59 20.21 -14.40
N ASN A 311 -10.59 18.91 -14.69
CA ASN A 311 -10.35 17.84 -13.71
C ASN A 311 -9.33 16.80 -14.22
N PRO A 312 -8.07 17.18 -14.47
CA PRO A 312 -7.08 16.16 -14.63
C PRO A 312 -6.94 15.43 -13.29
N ASP A 313 -7.50 14.25 -13.19
CA ASP A 313 -7.45 13.16 -12.18
C ASP A 313 -6.71 13.35 -10.81
N LYS A 314 -6.58 14.57 -10.31
CA LYS A 314 -5.96 14.84 -8.99
C LYS A 314 -6.75 14.22 -7.82
N ILE A 315 -8.06 14.08 -7.97
CA ILE A 315 -8.93 13.55 -6.89
C ILE A 315 -8.68 12.05 -6.69
N ASN A 316 -8.57 11.30 -7.78
CA ASN A 316 -8.33 9.85 -7.69
C ASN A 316 -6.96 9.50 -7.12
N VAL A 317 -5.92 10.28 -7.40
CA VAL A 317 -4.57 10.06 -6.84
C VAL A 317 -4.55 10.25 -5.32
N ILE A 318 -5.25 11.27 -4.80
CA ILE A 318 -5.34 11.53 -3.35
C ILE A 318 -6.11 10.40 -2.64
N GLU A 319 -7.24 9.97 -3.20
CA GLU A 319 -8.03 8.87 -2.63
C GLU A 319 -7.27 7.55 -2.65
N ILE A 320 -6.59 7.22 -3.75
CA ILE A 320 -5.81 6.00 -3.89
C ILE A 320 -4.58 6.02 -2.96
N THR A 321 -3.90 7.16 -2.84
CA THR A 321 -2.78 7.29 -1.89
C THR A 321 -3.25 7.18 -0.44
N ALA A 322 -4.38 7.79 -0.08
CA ALA A 322 -4.99 7.65 1.24
C ALA A 322 -5.39 6.21 1.55
N ALA A 323 -6.04 5.51 0.61
CA ALA A 323 -6.37 4.09 0.74
C ALA A 323 -5.11 3.22 0.91
N SER A 324 -4.06 3.50 0.16
CA SER A 324 -2.78 2.78 0.26
C SER A 324 -2.12 2.98 1.63
N ILE A 325 -2.16 4.18 2.18
CA ILE A 325 -1.66 4.48 3.53
C ILE A 325 -2.48 3.73 4.59
N ILE A 326 -3.81 3.70 4.46
CA ILE A 326 -4.70 2.97 5.38
C ILE A 326 -4.38 1.47 5.36
N ILE A 327 -4.24 0.87 4.19
CA ILE A 327 -3.86 -0.55 4.05
C ILE A 327 -2.50 -0.81 4.70
N PHE A 328 -1.54 0.09 4.55
CA PHE A 328 -0.22 0.00 5.19
C PHE A 328 -0.31 -0.01 6.72
N VAL A 329 -1.07 0.93 7.28
CA VAL A 329 -1.26 1.01 8.73
C VAL A 329 -1.94 -0.25 9.28
N ILE A 330 -2.96 -0.76 8.59
CA ILE A 330 -3.62 -2.03 8.95
C ILE A 330 -2.62 -3.19 8.91
N GLY A 331 -1.79 -3.26 7.88
CA GLY A 331 -0.75 -4.29 7.77
C GLY A 331 0.27 -4.25 8.91
N LEU A 332 0.72 -3.06 9.30
CA LEU A 332 1.60 -2.87 10.45
C LEU A 332 0.95 -3.30 11.78
N LEU A 333 -0.31 -2.97 11.99
CA LEU A 333 -1.08 -3.38 13.16
C LEU A 333 -1.24 -4.90 13.24
N MET A 334 -1.60 -5.54 12.13
CA MET A 334 -1.72 -7.00 12.05
C MET A 334 -0.38 -7.69 12.35
N MET A 335 0.72 -7.17 11.81
CA MET A 335 2.07 -7.69 12.06
C MET A 335 2.47 -7.52 13.53
N GLY A 336 2.13 -6.38 14.15
CA GLY A 336 2.33 -6.13 15.58
C GLY A 336 1.56 -7.13 16.46
N ILE A 337 0.32 -7.44 16.11
CA ILE A 337 -0.52 -8.44 16.81
C ILE A 337 0.11 -9.84 16.70
N VAL A 338 0.54 -10.26 15.50
CA VAL A 338 1.20 -11.55 15.29
C VAL A 338 2.47 -11.65 16.13
N PHE A 339 3.31 -10.62 16.13
CA PHE A 339 4.53 -10.55 16.96
C PHE A 339 4.22 -10.67 18.45
N LEU A 340 3.19 -9.95 18.93
CA LEU A 340 2.77 -10.02 20.33
C LEU A 340 2.31 -11.43 20.72
N VAL A 341 1.46 -12.06 19.90
CA VAL A 341 0.97 -13.44 20.13
C VAL A 341 2.12 -14.44 20.16
N MET A 342 3.07 -14.33 19.22
CA MET A 342 4.26 -15.19 19.20
C MET A 342 5.11 -15.00 20.45
N SER A 343 5.36 -13.78 20.88
CA SER A 343 6.11 -13.47 22.10
C SER A 343 5.45 -14.03 23.37
N ILE A 344 4.14 -13.96 23.46
CA ILE A 344 3.37 -14.54 24.60
C ILE A 344 3.49 -16.07 24.59
N ARG A 345 3.32 -16.71 23.43
CA ARG A 345 3.47 -18.17 23.29
C ARG A 345 4.87 -18.66 23.67
N GLU A 346 5.89 -17.96 23.26
CA GLU A 346 7.28 -18.30 23.55
C GLU A 346 7.58 -18.22 25.05
N ARG A 347 7.10 -17.15 25.72
CA ARG A 347 7.22 -17.01 27.20
C ARG A 347 6.52 -18.13 27.94
N LYS A 348 5.35 -18.58 27.45
CA LYS A 348 4.60 -19.70 28.05
C LYS A 348 5.33 -21.02 27.85
N ALA A 349 5.81 -21.31 26.65
CA ALA A 349 6.55 -22.52 26.35
C ALA A 349 7.86 -22.62 27.15
N SER A 350 8.59 -21.50 27.33
CA SER A 350 9.79 -21.45 28.15
C SER A 350 9.49 -21.75 29.62
N LYS A 351 8.42 -21.22 30.19
CA LYS A 351 8.00 -21.52 31.57
C LYS A 351 7.65 -23.00 31.74
N GLU A 352 6.87 -23.57 30.84
CA GLU A 352 6.52 -25.00 30.87
C GLU A 352 7.74 -25.92 30.76
N LEU A 353 8.74 -25.52 29.95
CA LEU A 353 9.98 -26.28 29.81
C LEU A 353 10.79 -26.29 31.13
N VAL A 354 10.90 -25.14 31.79
CA VAL A 354 11.59 -25.00 33.09
C VAL A 354 10.88 -25.84 34.16
N GLU A 355 9.56 -25.80 34.18
CA GLU A 355 8.75 -26.56 35.14
C GLU A 355 8.86 -28.06 34.92
N ARG A 356 8.76 -28.55 33.68
CA ARG A 356 9.00 -29.94 33.32
C ARG A 356 10.42 -30.42 33.68
N LYS A 357 11.44 -29.59 33.47
CA LYS A 357 12.79 -29.91 33.84
C LYS A 357 12.96 -30.05 35.37
N LYS A 358 12.30 -29.18 36.16
CA LYS A 358 12.29 -29.23 37.60
C LYS A 358 11.66 -30.55 38.13
N ILE A 359 10.52 -30.93 37.62
CA ILE A 359 9.84 -32.19 37.97
C ILE A 359 10.69 -33.40 37.59
N SER A 360 11.36 -33.36 36.45
CA SER A 360 12.22 -34.48 36.00
C SER A 360 13.52 -34.67 36.80
N LEU A 361 13.90 -33.72 37.68
CA LEU A 361 15.14 -33.77 38.46
C LEU A 361 14.92 -33.92 39.97
N THR A 362 13.67 -34.01 40.43
CA THR A 362 13.30 -34.24 41.82
C THR A 362 12.76 -35.66 42.03
N ASP A 363 12.89 -36.19 43.24
CA ASP A 363 12.25 -37.42 43.69
C ASP A 363 10.87 -37.11 44.24
N ASP A 364 9.86 -37.76 43.69
CA ASP A 364 8.44 -37.45 44.00
C ASP A 364 8.06 -37.77 45.45
N MET A 365 8.73 -38.72 46.11
CA MET A 365 8.42 -39.11 47.49
C MET A 365 9.05 -38.18 48.50
N THR A 366 10.30 -37.76 48.26
CA THR A 366 11.11 -37.05 49.25
C THR A 366 11.29 -35.56 48.97
N GLY A 367 11.04 -35.13 47.73
CA GLY A 367 11.28 -33.74 47.29
C GLY A 367 12.75 -33.39 47.13
N LEU A 368 13.68 -34.28 47.43
CA LEU A 368 15.11 -34.12 47.15
C LEU A 368 15.40 -34.25 45.67
N PHE A 369 16.61 -33.90 45.24
CA PHE A 369 17.03 -34.21 43.89
C PHE A 369 17.09 -35.73 43.67
N ASN A 370 16.72 -36.22 42.50
CA ASN A 370 16.74 -37.62 42.17
C ASN A 370 18.10 -38.06 41.64
N ARG A 371 18.26 -39.37 41.39
CA ARG A 371 19.46 -39.98 40.85
C ARG A 371 19.96 -39.32 39.56
N ARG A 372 19.05 -38.97 38.67
CA ARG A 372 19.40 -38.28 37.41
C ARG A 372 20.04 -36.91 37.66
N ALA A 373 19.50 -36.14 38.59
CA ALA A 373 20.07 -34.85 38.97
C ALA A 373 21.46 -35.01 39.60
N TYR A 374 21.69 -36.08 40.37
CA TYR A 374 23.00 -36.44 40.90
C TYR A 374 24.00 -36.73 39.78
N GLU A 375 23.64 -37.57 38.81
CA GLU A 375 24.49 -37.93 37.67
C GLU A 375 24.84 -36.68 36.82
N GLU A 376 23.86 -35.80 36.56
CA GLU A 376 24.08 -34.51 35.84
C GLU A 376 25.05 -33.59 36.62
N GLU A 377 24.93 -33.51 37.96
CA GLU A 377 25.82 -32.67 38.77
C GLU A 377 27.24 -33.27 38.83
N CYS A 378 27.39 -34.58 38.95
CA CYS A 378 28.69 -35.25 38.88
C CYS A 378 29.40 -34.95 37.54
N ALA A 379 28.69 -35.07 36.42
CA ALA A 379 29.25 -34.74 35.11
C ALA A 379 29.65 -33.25 34.99
N ASN A 380 28.88 -32.35 35.61
CA ASN A 380 29.16 -30.91 35.63
C ASN A 380 30.42 -30.60 36.48
N ILE A 381 30.59 -31.28 37.63
CA ILE A 381 31.77 -31.15 38.52
C ILE A 381 33.03 -31.59 37.78
N LEU A 382 32.97 -32.71 37.09
CA LEU A 382 34.10 -33.26 36.31
C LEU A 382 34.47 -32.32 35.16
N LYS A 383 33.46 -31.85 34.41
CA LYS A 383 33.68 -30.96 33.25
C LYS A 383 34.32 -29.63 33.63
N ASN A 384 34.02 -29.10 34.84
CA ASN A 384 34.50 -27.80 35.29
C ASN A 384 35.66 -27.87 36.28
N ASP A 385 36.28 -29.01 36.44
CA ASP A 385 37.42 -29.27 37.35
C ASP A 385 37.17 -28.76 38.79
N ARG A 386 35.96 -29.08 39.33
CA ARG A 386 35.54 -28.61 40.66
C ARG A 386 35.66 -29.66 41.75
N ILE A 387 36.32 -30.80 41.47
CA ILE A 387 36.42 -31.93 42.39
C ILE A 387 36.99 -31.53 43.73
N SER A 388 38.10 -30.79 43.75
CA SER A 388 38.75 -30.31 45.00
C SER A 388 37.92 -29.36 45.84
N LYS A 389 36.80 -28.86 45.33
CA LYS A 389 35.93 -27.88 46.02
C LYS A 389 34.72 -28.51 46.68
N ILE A 390 34.57 -29.81 46.60
CA ILE A 390 33.41 -30.53 47.12
C ILE A 390 33.81 -31.60 48.12
N SER A 391 32.83 -32.05 48.90
CA SER A 391 32.90 -33.25 49.69
C SER A 391 31.69 -34.12 49.41
N ILE A 392 31.88 -35.41 49.42
CA ILE A 392 30.88 -36.43 49.15
C ILE A 392 30.43 -37.04 50.46
N LEU A 393 29.15 -36.90 50.79
CA LEU A 393 28.54 -37.55 51.96
C LEU A 393 27.54 -38.59 51.46
N MET A 394 27.90 -39.90 51.60
CA MET A 394 27.02 -41.03 51.33
C MET A 394 26.23 -41.37 52.59
N MET A 395 24.96 -41.70 52.44
CA MET A 395 24.05 -41.98 53.55
C MET A 395 23.06 -43.07 53.17
N ASP A 396 22.71 -43.91 54.16
CA ASP A 396 21.80 -45.02 53.99
C ASP A 396 20.89 -45.18 55.22
N VAL A 397 19.59 -45.38 55.01
CA VAL A 397 18.62 -45.55 56.11
C VAL A 397 18.68 -47.01 56.65
N ASN A 398 19.06 -47.12 57.91
CA ASN A 398 19.18 -48.42 58.57
C ASN A 398 17.82 -49.00 58.91
N GLY A 399 17.70 -50.31 58.73
CA GLY A 399 16.55 -51.10 59.17
C GLY A 399 15.27 -50.90 58.34
N LEU A 400 15.35 -50.25 57.17
CA LEU A 400 14.19 -50.00 56.28
C LEU A 400 13.45 -51.31 55.94
N LYS A 401 14.15 -52.34 55.56
CA LYS A 401 13.55 -53.64 55.25
C LYS A 401 12.81 -54.24 56.47
N THR A 402 13.40 -54.16 57.67
CA THR A 402 12.75 -54.63 58.90
C THR A 402 11.46 -53.83 59.20
N ALA A 403 11.47 -52.49 59.00
CA ALA A 403 10.31 -51.68 59.18
C ALA A 403 9.20 -52.09 58.17
N ASN A 404 9.58 -52.27 56.89
CA ASN A 404 8.65 -52.74 55.87
C ASN A 404 8.03 -54.10 56.17
N ASP A 405 8.87 -55.05 56.55
CA ASP A 405 8.45 -56.44 56.85
C ASP A 405 7.57 -56.50 58.10
N THR A 406 7.81 -55.63 59.11
CA THR A 406 7.10 -55.65 60.38
C THR A 406 5.82 -54.80 60.41
N TYR A 407 5.86 -53.62 59.79
CA TYR A 407 4.82 -52.59 59.88
C TYR A 407 4.21 -52.23 58.55
N GLY A 408 4.71 -52.83 57.44
CA GLY A 408 4.23 -52.55 56.07
C GLY A 408 4.96 -51.38 55.41
N HIS A 409 4.78 -51.25 54.10
CA HIS A 409 5.49 -50.27 53.27
C HIS A 409 5.29 -48.81 53.70
N LEU A 410 4.12 -48.49 54.31
CA LEU A 410 3.86 -47.13 54.80
C LEU A 410 4.81 -46.70 55.92
N ALA A 411 5.28 -47.67 56.77
CA ALA A 411 6.27 -47.41 57.80
C ALA A 411 7.67 -47.15 57.20
N GLY A 412 8.02 -47.86 56.14
CA GLY A 412 9.26 -47.62 55.40
C GLY A 412 9.22 -46.30 54.64
N ASP A 413 8.10 -45.97 54.01
CA ASP A 413 7.94 -44.68 53.30
C ASP A 413 8.09 -43.50 54.29
N GLU A 414 7.54 -43.62 55.51
CA GLU A 414 7.73 -42.61 56.57
C GLU A 414 9.21 -42.45 56.95
N LEU A 415 9.97 -43.54 57.13
CA LEU A 415 11.42 -43.50 57.40
C LEU A 415 12.18 -42.80 56.27
N ILE A 416 11.85 -43.09 55.02
CA ILE A 416 12.45 -42.48 53.83
C ILE A 416 12.16 -40.95 53.82
N ILE A 417 10.92 -40.55 54.05
CA ILE A 417 10.50 -39.14 54.02
C ILE A 417 11.16 -38.39 55.17
N GLU A 418 11.17 -38.94 56.38
CA GLU A 418 11.78 -38.30 57.52
C GLU A 418 13.32 -38.22 57.41
N ALA A 419 13.97 -39.24 56.87
CA ALA A 419 15.41 -39.21 56.54
C ALA A 419 15.70 -38.05 55.55
N ALA A 420 14.91 -37.93 54.48
CA ALA A 420 15.09 -36.89 53.51
C ALA A 420 14.94 -35.49 54.12
N LYS A 421 13.95 -35.25 54.99
CA LYS A 421 13.77 -33.98 55.72
C LYS A 421 14.96 -33.65 56.61
N CYS A 422 15.48 -34.65 57.38
CA CYS A 422 16.65 -34.47 58.21
C CYS A 422 17.88 -34.11 57.37
N ILE A 423 18.10 -34.82 56.25
CA ILE A 423 19.22 -34.59 55.34
C ILE A 423 19.10 -33.22 54.69
N GLN A 424 17.93 -32.87 54.16
CA GLN A 424 17.69 -31.56 53.55
C GLN A 424 17.96 -30.42 54.50
N THR A 425 17.47 -30.55 55.71
CA THR A 425 17.65 -29.51 56.76
C THR A 425 19.11 -29.39 57.20
N ALA A 426 19.82 -30.51 57.37
CA ALA A 426 21.22 -30.52 57.77
C ALA A 426 22.15 -29.98 56.66
N VAL A 427 21.90 -30.33 55.40
CA VAL A 427 22.69 -29.87 54.25
C VAL A 427 22.39 -28.39 53.95
N GLY A 428 21.13 -27.95 53.99
CA GLY A 428 20.71 -26.60 53.77
C GLY A 428 21.31 -25.97 52.50
N GLU A 429 21.89 -24.78 52.64
CA GLU A 429 22.57 -24.04 51.55
C GLU A 429 24.05 -24.46 51.37
N LEU A 430 24.55 -25.37 52.21
CA LEU A 430 25.94 -25.81 52.18
C LEU A 430 26.24 -26.84 51.07
N GLY A 431 25.20 -27.33 50.40
CA GLY A 431 25.31 -28.32 49.33
C GLY A 431 23.99 -28.69 48.71
N LYS A 432 23.98 -29.81 48.01
CA LYS A 432 22.78 -30.41 47.42
C LYS A 432 22.62 -31.84 47.90
N ALA A 433 21.41 -32.23 48.26
CA ALA A 433 21.08 -33.60 48.66
C ALA A 433 20.28 -34.30 47.58
N TYR A 434 20.59 -35.56 47.38
CA TYR A 434 20.04 -36.43 46.34
C TYR A 434 19.57 -37.74 46.95
N ARG A 435 18.46 -38.29 46.45
CA ARG A 435 18.09 -39.69 46.66
C ARG A 435 18.50 -40.51 45.44
N THR A 436 19.43 -41.45 45.61
CA THR A 436 20.02 -42.22 44.50
C THR A 436 19.48 -43.66 44.42
N GLY A 437 18.89 -44.14 45.49
CA GLY A 437 18.28 -45.47 45.57
C GLY A 437 17.09 -45.48 46.53
N GLY A 438 16.62 -46.66 46.89
CA GLY A 438 15.47 -46.83 47.79
C GLY A 438 15.70 -46.20 49.16
N ASP A 439 16.81 -46.53 49.82
CA ASP A 439 17.28 -46.10 51.15
C ASP A 439 18.57 -45.27 51.07
N GLU A 440 19.10 -45.06 49.87
CA GLU A 440 20.39 -44.42 49.64
C GLU A 440 20.26 -42.95 49.32
N TYR A 441 21.07 -42.13 49.98
CA TYR A 441 21.14 -40.68 49.79
C TYR A 441 22.59 -40.24 49.59
N VAL A 442 22.78 -39.22 48.82
CA VAL A 442 24.07 -38.56 48.62
C VAL A 442 23.93 -37.08 48.82
N ALA A 443 24.85 -36.45 49.53
CA ALA A 443 24.97 -35.01 49.53
C ALA A 443 26.35 -34.58 48.99
N LEU A 444 26.33 -33.60 48.09
CA LEU A 444 27.53 -32.97 47.57
C LEU A 444 27.66 -31.62 48.30
N LEU A 445 28.61 -31.51 49.20
CA LEU A 445 28.82 -30.33 50.06
C LEU A 445 29.90 -29.44 49.43
N SER A 446 29.69 -28.12 49.45
CA SER A 446 30.66 -27.15 48.97
C SER A 446 30.92 -26.11 50.08
N CYS A 447 31.49 -26.55 51.19
CA CYS A 447 31.74 -25.75 52.38
C CYS A 447 33.04 -26.17 53.11
N SER A 448 33.45 -25.39 54.10
CA SER A 448 34.63 -25.68 54.92
C SER A 448 34.41 -26.93 55.78
N GLU A 449 35.52 -27.57 56.22
CA GLU A 449 35.48 -28.73 57.08
C GLU A 449 34.74 -28.52 58.40
N GLU A 450 34.81 -27.30 58.99
CA GLU A 450 34.05 -26.91 60.17
C GLU A 450 32.55 -27.03 59.91
N LYS A 451 32.08 -26.47 58.83
CA LYS A 451 30.67 -26.56 58.41
C LYS A 451 30.23 -27.96 58.04
N GLN A 452 31.11 -28.78 57.51
CA GLN A 452 30.82 -30.21 57.23
C GLN A 452 30.58 -30.97 58.55
N ARG A 453 31.37 -30.68 59.59
CA ARG A 453 31.14 -31.22 60.95
C ARG A 453 29.80 -30.77 61.51
N ASP A 454 29.43 -29.50 61.29
CA ASP A 454 28.13 -28.97 61.71
C ASP A 454 26.97 -29.68 61.00
N VAL A 455 27.12 -30.00 59.68
CA VAL A 455 26.15 -30.81 58.93
C VAL A 455 25.97 -32.19 59.56
N LEU A 456 27.06 -32.89 59.86
CA LEU A 456 27.00 -34.21 60.48
C LEU A 456 26.37 -34.21 61.86
N GLN A 457 26.74 -33.22 62.74
CA GLN A 457 26.16 -33.06 64.07
C GLN A 457 24.69 -32.68 64.02
N THR A 458 24.34 -31.81 63.08
CA THR A 458 22.95 -31.40 62.86
C THR A 458 22.09 -32.56 62.37
N LEU A 459 22.63 -33.37 61.46
CA LEU A 459 21.96 -34.59 60.95
C LEU A 459 21.71 -35.57 62.11
N GLU A 460 22.76 -35.86 62.95
CA GLU A 460 22.62 -36.73 64.09
C GLU A 460 21.57 -36.26 65.10
N ARG A 461 21.59 -34.98 65.41
CA ARG A 461 20.61 -34.38 66.31
C ARG A 461 19.17 -34.46 65.75
N LEU A 462 18.99 -34.15 64.47
CA LEU A 462 17.68 -34.20 63.80
C LEU A 462 17.15 -35.64 63.77
N VAL A 463 17.95 -36.59 63.35
CA VAL A 463 17.61 -38.02 63.34
C VAL A 463 17.18 -38.52 64.72
N GLY A 464 17.94 -38.15 65.77
CA GLY A 464 17.58 -38.49 67.15
C GLY A 464 16.30 -37.83 67.71
N CYS A 465 15.80 -36.80 67.06
CA CYS A 465 14.56 -36.11 67.43
C CYS A 465 13.32 -36.62 66.66
N VAL A 466 13.50 -37.44 65.60
CA VAL A 466 12.37 -37.93 64.80
C VAL A 466 11.51 -38.88 65.64
N LYS A 467 10.22 -38.65 65.61
CA LYS A 467 9.21 -39.56 66.20
C LYS A 467 8.35 -40.10 65.04
N CYS A 468 8.56 -41.35 64.71
CA CYS A 468 7.76 -42.04 63.69
C CYS A 468 6.40 -42.44 64.25
N SER A 469 5.39 -42.48 63.40
CA SER A 469 4.03 -42.97 63.72
C SER A 469 4.00 -44.45 64.08
N TYR A 470 4.98 -45.19 63.60
CA TYR A 470 5.20 -46.59 63.86
C TYR A 470 6.31 -46.78 64.92
N PRO A 471 6.33 -47.88 65.68
CA PRO A 471 7.37 -48.11 66.67
C PRO A 471 8.71 -48.53 66.04
N CYS A 472 9.22 -47.70 65.14
CA CYS A 472 10.49 -47.79 64.48
C CYS A 472 11.33 -46.54 64.73
N GLU A 473 12.62 -46.69 64.86
CA GLU A 473 13.58 -45.60 65.08
C GLU A 473 14.24 -45.26 63.73
N LEU A 474 14.32 -43.99 63.37
CA LEU A 474 15.13 -43.53 62.26
C LEU A 474 16.60 -43.59 62.63
N ALA A 475 17.38 -44.27 61.84
CA ALA A 475 18.86 -44.30 61.96
C ALA A 475 19.46 -44.18 60.55
N ILE A 476 20.47 -43.36 60.39
CA ILE A 476 21.15 -43.13 59.13
C ILE A 476 22.66 -43.43 59.30
N SER A 477 23.17 -44.38 58.50
CA SER A 477 24.61 -44.59 58.41
C SER A 477 25.19 -43.62 57.40
N LYS A 478 26.40 -43.15 57.62
CA LYS A 478 27.01 -42.07 56.83
C LYS A 478 28.51 -42.29 56.62
N GLY A 479 28.98 -41.85 55.43
CA GLY A 479 30.38 -41.82 55.07
C GLY A 479 30.75 -40.54 54.35
N LEU A 480 31.62 -39.75 54.96
CA LEU A 480 32.11 -38.50 54.41
C LEU A 480 33.50 -38.64 53.80
N VAL A 481 33.69 -38.07 52.61
CA VAL A 481 35.02 -37.94 51.97
C VAL A 481 35.17 -36.48 51.51
N VAL A 482 36.23 -35.84 52.00
CA VAL A 482 36.66 -34.51 51.60
C VAL A 482 37.57 -34.71 50.37
N CYS A 483 37.08 -34.37 49.19
CA CYS A 483 37.79 -34.64 47.96
C CYS A 483 39.16 -33.97 47.86
N LYS A 484 39.34 -32.82 48.49
CA LYS A 484 40.61 -32.10 48.59
C LYS A 484 41.72 -32.90 49.32
N GLU A 485 41.35 -33.78 50.26
CA GLU A 485 42.27 -34.60 51.02
C GLU A 485 42.79 -35.83 50.26
N HIS A 486 42.17 -36.14 49.13
CA HIS A 486 42.46 -37.29 48.31
C HIS A 486 42.79 -36.95 46.87
N PRO A 487 43.82 -36.11 46.60
CA PRO A 487 44.12 -35.60 45.26
C PRO A 487 44.52 -36.68 44.26
N ASP A 488 44.99 -37.81 44.77
CA ASP A 488 45.47 -38.93 43.94
C ASP A 488 44.34 -39.90 43.52
N LEU A 489 43.12 -39.74 44.07
CA LEU A 489 41.96 -40.53 43.73
C LEU A 489 41.10 -39.88 42.64
N SER A 490 40.63 -40.71 41.73
CA SER A 490 39.61 -40.31 40.80
C SER A 490 38.27 -40.01 41.52
N PHE A 491 37.36 -39.27 40.90
CA PHE A 491 36.06 -38.95 41.49
C PHE A 491 35.25 -40.23 41.83
N ASP A 492 35.35 -41.28 41.00
CA ASP A 492 34.68 -42.55 41.24
C ASP A 492 35.32 -43.30 42.43
N GLU A 493 36.64 -43.28 42.56
CA GLU A 493 37.32 -43.88 43.71
C GLU A 493 37.00 -43.15 45.02
N MET A 494 36.79 -41.83 44.98
CA MET A 494 36.32 -41.04 46.13
C MET A 494 34.88 -41.39 46.53
N LYS A 495 33.99 -41.64 45.55
CA LYS A 495 32.64 -42.15 45.82
C LYS A 495 32.71 -43.56 46.50
N ASP A 496 33.50 -44.44 45.96
CA ASP A 496 33.72 -45.79 46.54
C ASP A 496 34.28 -45.72 47.97
N LEU A 497 35.15 -44.75 48.24
CA LEU A 497 35.67 -44.51 49.58
C LEU A 497 34.60 -44.01 50.54
N ALA A 498 33.72 -43.11 50.08
CA ALA A 498 32.58 -42.59 50.85
C ALA A 498 31.61 -43.77 51.18
N ASP A 499 31.32 -44.59 50.18
CA ASP A 499 30.47 -45.76 50.35
C ASP A 499 31.07 -46.77 51.38
N LYS A 500 32.38 -47.08 51.28
CA LYS A 500 33.06 -47.90 52.25
C LYS A 500 32.99 -47.36 53.70
N ARG A 501 33.13 -46.04 53.84
CA ARG A 501 32.99 -45.37 55.14
C ARG A 501 31.57 -45.50 55.68
N MET A 502 30.59 -45.30 54.85
CA MET A 502 29.17 -45.43 55.18
C MET A 502 28.85 -46.87 55.58
N TYR A 503 29.40 -47.84 54.83
CA TYR A 503 29.22 -49.23 55.16
C TYR A 503 29.88 -49.68 56.51
N ALA A 504 31.03 -49.13 56.82
CA ALA A 504 31.68 -49.37 58.13
C ALA A 504 30.83 -48.75 59.28
N ASP A 505 30.27 -47.54 59.08
CA ASP A 505 29.36 -46.93 60.07
C ASP A 505 28.07 -47.76 60.21
N LYS A 506 27.57 -48.36 59.14
CA LYS A 506 26.45 -49.31 59.13
C LYS A 506 26.70 -50.55 59.91
N GLU A 507 27.91 -51.16 59.79
CA GLU A 507 28.32 -52.31 60.58
C GLU A 507 28.45 -52.02 62.07
N ASP A 508 28.99 -50.84 62.40
CA ASP A 508 29.09 -50.38 63.80
C ASP A 508 27.71 -50.14 64.41
N TYR A 509 26.75 -49.56 63.66
CA TYR A 509 25.36 -49.40 64.10
C TYR A 509 24.72 -50.76 64.48
N TYR A 510 24.83 -51.80 63.63
CA TYR A 510 24.24 -53.08 63.90
C TYR A 510 24.94 -53.80 65.10
N ARG A 511 26.24 -53.62 65.24
CA ARG A 511 27.01 -54.17 66.39
C ARG A 511 26.59 -53.57 67.74
N ARG A 512 26.34 -52.23 67.78
CA ARG A 512 25.94 -51.53 68.99
C ARG A 512 24.45 -51.71 69.34
N SER A 513 23.61 -51.86 68.33
CA SER A 513 22.16 -51.99 68.54
C SER A 513 21.71 -53.39 68.87
N GLY A 514 22.60 -54.42 68.79
CA GLY A 514 22.25 -55.81 69.00
C GLY A 514 21.24 -56.38 67.98
N LYS A 515 20.96 -55.67 66.90
CA LYS A 515 20.03 -56.07 65.82
C LYS A 515 20.82 -56.92 64.79
N GLU A 516 20.32 -58.13 64.51
CA GLU A 516 20.95 -58.93 63.45
C GLU A 516 20.76 -58.36 62.07
N ARG A 517 21.85 -58.20 61.34
CA ARG A 517 21.83 -57.92 59.92
C ARG A 517 21.41 -59.19 59.17
N ARG A 518 20.21 -59.24 58.58
CA ARG A 518 19.88 -60.31 57.63
C ARG A 518 20.86 -60.24 56.45
N LYS A 519 21.71 -61.27 56.25
CA LYS A 519 22.51 -61.40 55.04
C LYS A 519 21.56 -61.55 53.85
N ILE A 520 21.75 -60.68 52.82
CA ILE A 520 21.12 -60.81 51.53
C ILE A 520 21.67 -61.99 50.81
#